data_ef634da535b7bac702f916da5e01ea1c
#
_entry.id   ef634da535b7bac702f916da5e01ea1c
#
_cell.length_a   1.000
_cell.length_b   1.000
_cell.length_c   1.000
_cell.angle_alpha   90.00
_cell.angle_beta   90.00
_cell.angle_gamma   90.00
#
_symmetry.space_group_name_H-M   'P 1'
#
loop_
_entity.id
_entity.type
_entity.pdbx_description
1 polymer ?
#
loop_
_entity_poly.entity_id
_entity_poly.type
_entity_poly.pdbx_seq_one_letter_code
_entity_poly.pdbx_strand_id
1 'polypeptide(L)'
;MVKTTIKIIGIMCENCVAHINETIKNEFDINKVTTSKDNGMSEVISNNELSEEKLREVISREGYEVTEVTSEPYEKKRLFGFGKK
;
A
#
# COMPACT_ATOMS: atom_id res chain seq x y z
N MET A 1 13.78 3.78 2.95
CA MET A 1 12.47 3.56 2.35
C MET A 1 11.42 3.29 3.41
N VAL A 2 10.18 3.50 3.05
CA VAL A 2 9.06 3.33 3.97
C VAL A 2 8.07 2.35 3.37
N LYS A 3 7.56 1.46 4.20
CA LYS A 3 6.51 0.53 3.80
C LYS A 3 5.22 0.96 4.47
N THR A 4 4.22 1.29 3.69
CA THR A 4 2.93 1.71 4.19
C THR A 4 1.92 0.60 3.92
N THR A 5 1.26 0.14 4.98
CA THR A 5 0.25 -0.90 4.86
C THR A 5 -1.12 -0.26 5.05
N ILE A 6 -2.02 -0.48 4.09
CA ILE A 6 -3.35 0.12 4.11
C ILE A 6 -4.38 -1.00 4.14
N LYS A 7 -5.22 -1.01 5.15
CA LYS A 7 -6.30 -1.98 5.23
C LYS A 7 -7.53 -1.38 4.58
N ILE A 8 -8.07 -2.09 3.61
CA ILE A 8 -9.15 -1.58 2.76
C ILE A 8 -10.32 -2.55 2.74
N ILE A 9 -11.52 -2.00 2.86
CA ILE A 9 -12.74 -2.78 2.74
C ILE A 9 -13.33 -2.51 1.37
N GLY A 10 -13.83 -3.56 0.71
CA GLY A 10 -14.46 -3.41 -0.58
C GLY A 10 -13.70 -3.99 -1.75
N ILE A 11 -12.55 -4.59 -1.47
CA ILE A 11 -11.78 -5.23 -2.53
C ILE A 11 -12.37 -6.61 -2.74
N MET A 12 -13.07 -6.80 -3.86
CA MET A 12 -13.79 -8.04 -4.09
C MET A 12 -13.32 -8.84 -5.29
N CYS A 13 -12.50 -8.26 -6.14
CA CYS A 13 -12.06 -8.98 -7.34
C CYS A 13 -10.71 -8.44 -7.81
N GLU A 14 -10.15 -9.08 -8.81
CA GLU A 14 -8.85 -8.70 -9.33
C GLU A 14 -8.87 -7.33 -9.99
N ASN A 15 -10.00 -6.97 -10.58
CA ASN A 15 -10.12 -5.65 -11.17
C ASN A 15 -9.99 -4.56 -10.11
N CYS A 16 -10.53 -4.83 -8.92
CA CYS A 16 -10.41 -3.88 -7.82
C CYS A 16 -8.96 -3.75 -7.39
N VAL A 17 -8.24 -4.86 -7.35
CA VAL A 17 -6.82 -4.86 -6.99
C VAL A 17 -6.04 -3.98 -7.97
N ALA A 18 -6.26 -4.18 -9.26
CA ALA A 18 -5.56 -3.42 -10.27
C ALA A 18 -5.91 -1.94 -10.19
N HIS A 19 -7.18 -1.65 -9.93
CA HIS A 19 -7.66 -0.28 -9.83
C HIS A 19 -6.99 0.46 -8.67
N ILE A 20 -6.90 -0.20 -7.52
CA ILE A 20 -6.28 0.40 -6.36
C ILE A 20 -4.80 0.63 -6.60
N ASN A 21 -4.12 -0.36 -7.18
CA ASN A 21 -2.70 -0.23 -7.49
C ASN A 21 -2.47 0.97 -8.40
N GLU A 22 -3.28 1.11 -9.43
CA GLU A 22 -3.14 2.19 -10.37
C GLU A 22 -3.44 3.54 -9.75
N THR A 23 -4.48 3.59 -8.94
CA THR A 23 -4.85 4.83 -8.26
C THR A 23 -3.71 5.32 -7.38
N ILE A 24 -3.12 4.43 -6.61
CA ILE A 24 -2.02 4.82 -5.73
C ILE A 24 -0.80 5.26 -6.54
N LYS A 25 -0.49 4.55 -7.61
CA LYS A 25 0.64 4.91 -8.44
C LYS A 25 0.47 6.27 -9.09
N ASN A 26 -0.76 6.62 -9.45
CA ASN A 26 -1.03 7.90 -10.10
C ASN A 26 -1.01 9.07 -9.13
N GLU A 27 -1.40 8.83 -7.89
CA GLU A 27 -1.53 9.91 -6.90
C GLU A 27 -0.28 10.12 -6.06
N PHE A 28 0.58 9.13 -5.98
CA PHE A 28 1.76 9.19 -5.13
C PHE A 28 3.00 8.78 -5.88
N ASP A 29 4.13 9.34 -5.46
CA ASP A 29 5.42 8.96 -6.01
C ASP A 29 5.94 7.79 -5.20
N ILE A 30 5.77 6.59 -5.72
CA ILE A 30 6.10 5.37 -5.00
C ILE A 30 6.98 4.46 -5.84
N ASN A 31 7.66 3.52 -5.18
CA ASN A 31 8.50 2.56 -5.85
C ASN A 31 7.77 1.27 -6.19
N LYS A 32 6.85 0.87 -5.33
CA LYS A 32 6.13 -0.38 -5.55
C LYS A 32 4.83 -0.37 -4.78
N VAL A 33 3.81 -1.02 -5.33
CA VAL A 33 2.55 -1.21 -4.64
C VAL A 33 2.06 -2.62 -4.92
N THR A 34 1.58 -3.29 -3.88
CA THR A 34 1.03 -4.63 -3.97
C THR A 34 -0.27 -4.66 -3.19
N THR A 35 -1.35 -5.09 -3.82
CA THR A 35 -2.64 -5.17 -3.17
C THR A 35 -3.09 -6.62 -3.14
N SER A 36 -3.58 -7.07 -1.98
CA SER A 36 -4.07 -8.42 -1.81
C SER A 36 -5.56 -8.38 -1.51
N LYS A 37 -6.36 -9.03 -2.38
CA LYS A 37 -7.80 -9.03 -2.14
C LYS A 37 -8.16 -10.01 -1.02
N ASP A 38 -7.37 -11.05 -0.84
CA ASP A 38 -7.65 -12.02 0.21
C ASP A 38 -7.49 -11.43 1.60
N ASN A 39 -6.52 -10.54 1.75
CA ASN A 39 -6.25 -9.89 3.02
C ASN A 39 -6.90 -8.53 3.14
N GLY A 40 -7.38 -7.98 2.04
CA GLY A 40 -7.97 -6.65 2.04
C GLY A 40 -6.95 -5.59 2.37
N MET A 41 -5.73 -5.72 1.87
CA MET A 41 -4.64 -4.83 2.21
C MET A 41 -3.84 -4.42 0.99
N SER A 42 -3.27 -3.21 1.06
CA SER A 42 -2.30 -2.75 0.08
C SER A 42 -1.00 -2.43 0.79
N GLU A 43 0.11 -2.82 0.20
CA GLU A 43 1.43 -2.50 0.72
C GLU A 43 2.15 -1.61 -0.29
N VAL A 44 2.62 -0.46 0.18
CA VAL A 44 3.24 0.53 -0.67
C VAL A 44 4.66 0.79 -0.20
N ILE A 45 5.62 0.68 -1.10
CA ILE A 45 7.02 0.98 -0.80
C ILE A 45 7.36 2.31 -1.45
N SER A 46 7.83 3.25 -0.66
CA SER A 46 8.18 4.56 -1.18
C SER A 46 9.41 5.10 -0.46
N ASN A 47 10.03 6.12 -1.05
CA ASN A 47 11.19 6.75 -0.44
C ASN A 47 10.81 7.54 0.80
N ASN A 48 9.65 8.15 0.77
CA ASN A 48 9.18 8.99 1.85
C ASN A 48 7.87 8.49 2.40
N GLU A 49 7.58 8.87 3.62
CA GLU A 49 6.33 8.51 4.25
C GLU A 49 5.15 9.17 3.54
N LEU A 50 4.09 8.42 3.33
CA LEU A 50 2.91 8.93 2.66
C LEU A 50 1.92 9.47 3.67
N SER A 51 1.12 10.46 3.25
CA SER A 51 0.13 11.06 4.12
C SER A 51 -1.07 10.12 4.29
N GLU A 52 -1.37 9.77 5.53
CA GLU A 52 -2.50 8.90 5.82
C GLU A 52 -3.80 9.55 5.36
N GLU A 53 -3.96 10.82 5.61
CA GLU A 53 -5.14 11.55 5.22
C GLU A 53 -5.37 11.49 3.73
N LYS A 54 -4.31 11.71 2.97
CA LYS A 54 -4.43 11.69 1.52
C LYS A 54 -4.71 10.29 1.00
N LEU A 55 -4.11 9.27 1.62
CA LEU A 55 -4.39 7.89 1.23
C LEU A 55 -5.86 7.57 1.44
N ARG A 56 -6.40 7.95 2.58
CA ARG A 56 -7.81 7.71 2.86
C ARG A 56 -8.71 8.44 1.87
N GLU A 57 -8.35 9.67 1.55
CA GLU A 57 -9.14 10.46 0.63
C GLU A 57 -9.14 9.87 -0.77
N VAL A 58 -7.96 9.53 -1.28
CA VAL A 58 -7.82 9.01 -2.62
C VAL A 58 -8.56 7.68 -2.79
N ILE A 59 -8.40 6.79 -1.82
CA ILE A 59 -9.03 5.49 -1.90
C ILE A 59 -10.54 5.59 -1.70
N SER A 60 -10.99 6.47 -0.81
CA SER A 60 -12.41 6.67 -0.60
C SER A 60 -13.09 7.20 -1.86
N ARG A 61 -12.38 8.04 -2.60
CA ARG A 61 -12.91 8.60 -3.83
C ARG A 61 -13.24 7.51 -4.85
N GLU A 62 -12.50 6.40 -4.79
CA GLU A 62 -12.69 5.30 -5.71
C GLU A 62 -13.76 4.32 -5.26
N GLY A 63 -14.41 4.59 -4.13
CA GLY A 63 -15.48 3.73 -3.65
C GLY A 63 -15.10 2.68 -2.64
N TYR A 64 -13.89 2.77 -2.10
CA TYR A 64 -13.42 1.82 -1.09
C TYR A 64 -13.30 2.52 0.25
N GLU A 65 -13.22 1.73 1.32
CA GLU A 65 -13.08 2.29 2.65
C GLU A 65 -11.77 1.86 3.27
N VAL A 66 -11.02 2.83 3.79
CA VAL A 66 -9.75 2.56 4.48
C VAL A 66 -10.03 2.46 5.96
N THR A 67 -9.66 1.33 6.57
CA THR A 67 -9.88 1.13 8.00
C THR A 67 -8.64 1.41 8.82
N GLU A 68 -7.47 1.19 8.24
CA GLU A 68 -6.24 1.39 9.00
C GLU A 68 -5.07 1.66 8.05
N VAL A 69 -4.18 2.55 8.46
CA VAL A 69 -2.96 2.85 7.71
C VAL A 69 -1.80 2.76 8.68
N THR A 70 -0.79 1.96 8.32
CA THR A 70 0.38 1.76 9.15
C THR A 70 1.63 1.99 8.32
N SER A 71 2.59 2.72 8.87
CA SER A 71 3.86 2.97 8.19
C SER A 71 5.01 2.43 9.02
N GLU A 72 6.00 1.86 8.36
CA GLU A 72 7.18 1.36 9.06
C GLU A 72 8.40 1.46 8.16
N PRO A 73 9.60 1.51 8.73
CA PRO A 73 10.82 1.55 7.92
C PRO A 73 10.94 0.27 7.11
N TYR A 74 11.44 0.40 5.89
CA TYR A 74 11.62 -0.74 5.01
C TYR A 74 13.02 -0.71 4.44
N GLU A 75 13.75 -1.82 4.63
CA GLU A 75 15.08 -1.94 4.10
C GLU A 75 15.20 -3.17 3.27
N LYS A 76 15.20 -2.97 1.97
CA LYS A 76 15.21 -4.08 1.07
C LYS A 76 16.45 -4.93 1.11
N LYS A 77 17.57 -4.39 1.43
CA LYS A 77 18.79 -5.16 1.43
C LYS A 77 18.94 -6.10 2.61
N ARG A 78 18.07 -6.07 3.53
CA ARG A 78 18.13 -6.92 4.68
C ARG A 78 17.94 -8.34 4.40
N LEU A 79 17.73 -8.59 3.32
CA LEU A 79 17.56 -9.95 3.03
C LEU A 79 18.73 -10.76 3.23
N PHE A 80 19.45 -10.62 3.44
CA PHE A 80 20.44 -11.36 3.54
C PHE A 80 20.85 -11.82 4.45
N GLY A 81 20.63 -11.62 4.54
CA GLY A 81 21.06 -11.89 5.51
C GLY A 81 21.11 -12.48 5.97
N PHE A 82 21.15 -12.59 6.00
CA PHE A 82 21.19 -13.05 6.80
C PHE A 82 21.04 -13.70 7.13
N GLY A 83 20.91 -13.72 6.98
CA GLY A 83 20.85 -14.09 7.54
C GLY A 83 20.85 -14.83 7.80
N LYS A 84 20.99 -14.73 7.86
CA LYS A 84 20.96 -15.17 8.43
C LYS A 84 20.87 -15.58 8.94
N LYS A 85 20.92 -15.40 8.83
CA LYS A 85 20.92 -15.53 9.59
C LYS A 85 20.74 -15.78 9.98
#